data_7c2033e476f4aeaecda12def0b253033
#
_entry.id   7c2033e476f4aeaecda12def0b253033
#
_cell.length_a   1.000
_cell.length_b   1.000
_cell.length_c   1.000
_cell.angle_alpha   90.00
_cell.angle_beta   90.00
_cell.angle_gamma   90.00
#
_symmetry.space_group_name_H-M   'P 1'
#
loop_
_entity.id
_entity.type
_entity.pdbx_description
1 polymer ?
#
loop_
_entity_poly.entity_id
_entity_poly.type
_entity_poly.pdbx_seq_one_letter_code
_entity_poly.pdbx_strand_id
1 'polypeptide(L)'
;MARLIFVLGNPGTGKTTSLRNLKKEEVAYITVTGKELPFRSTINPVQVKSMDDVHKAVVASKKSIVVIDDTNYLFTKAVFGASEKDDKWDVYDKASKDFYKIVEAILNKDTQQNFYLFGHLEDVESKTLALKTLGQATRRNNNPEGWTNIVFESLVDMDEFVFKVKTDGSGVKSPMEMFDTETVPNDLRVVNDKINKYYKGDK
;
A
#
# COMPACT_ATOMS: atom_id res chain seq x y z
N MET A 1 3.04 -6.56 -16.96
CA MET A 1 3.25 -5.31 -16.20
C MET A 1 2.98 -5.55 -14.74
N ALA A 2 3.75 -4.95 -13.85
CA ALA A 2 3.49 -5.00 -12.41
C ALA A 2 2.19 -4.27 -12.05
N ARG A 3 1.61 -4.63 -10.90
CA ARG A 3 0.34 -4.03 -10.43
C ARG A 3 0.58 -3.32 -9.12
N LEU A 4 0.08 -2.11 -9.03
CA LEU A 4 0.05 -1.32 -7.80
C LEU A 4 -1.31 -1.50 -7.14
N ILE A 5 -1.32 -1.83 -5.86
CA ILE A 5 -2.52 -2.03 -5.05
C ILE A 5 -2.38 -1.22 -3.77
N PHE A 6 -3.34 -0.37 -3.45
CA PHE A 6 -3.42 0.25 -2.14
C PHE A 6 -4.32 -0.56 -1.20
N VAL A 7 -3.87 -0.73 0.03
CA VAL A 7 -4.69 -1.27 1.14
C VAL A 7 -4.67 -0.23 2.25
N LEU A 8 -5.77 0.47 2.39
CA LEU A 8 -5.92 1.58 3.31
C LEU A 8 -6.83 1.19 4.47
N GLY A 9 -6.58 1.72 5.65
CA GLY A 9 -7.41 1.44 6.82
C GLY A 9 -6.84 2.06 8.08
N ASN A 10 -7.67 2.22 9.08
CA ASN A 10 -7.27 2.72 10.39
C ASN A 10 -6.27 1.78 11.08
N PRO A 11 -5.51 2.26 12.08
CA PRO A 11 -4.72 1.37 12.93
C PRO A 11 -5.59 0.25 13.53
N GLY A 12 -5.05 -0.97 13.59
CA GLY A 12 -5.75 -2.11 14.18
C GLY A 12 -6.76 -2.82 13.28
N THR A 13 -6.92 -2.43 12.01
CA THR A 13 -7.86 -3.08 11.07
C THR A 13 -7.32 -4.33 10.37
N GLY A 14 -6.16 -4.84 10.79
CA GLY A 14 -5.63 -6.10 10.28
C GLY A 14 -4.78 -6.02 9.01
N LYS A 15 -4.37 -4.81 8.54
CA LYS A 15 -3.53 -4.68 7.34
C LYS A 15 -2.33 -5.63 7.36
N THR A 16 -1.47 -5.50 8.36
CA THR A 16 -0.28 -6.36 8.51
C THR A 16 -0.65 -7.81 8.81
N THR A 17 -1.74 -8.06 9.57
CA THR A 17 -2.24 -9.39 9.88
C THR A 17 -2.61 -10.20 8.64
N SER A 18 -2.99 -9.55 7.56
CA SER A 18 -3.34 -10.19 6.29
C SER A 18 -2.21 -10.99 5.66
N LEU A 19 -0.96 -10.73 6.04
CA LEU A 19 0.22 -11.45 5.55
C LEU A 19 0.41 -12.84 6.19
N ARG A 20 -0.37 -13.20 7.21
CA ARG A 20 -0.15 -14.40 8.05
C ARG A 20 -0.04 -15.72 7.29
N ASN A 21 -0.66 -15.82 6.13
CA ASN A 21 -0.66 -17.02 5.30
C ASN A 21 0.34 -16.97 4.14
N LEU A 22 1.13 -15.91 4.01
CA LEU A 22 2.19 -15.81 3.01
C LEU A 22 3.48 -16.51 3.48
N LYS A 23 4.24 -17.03 2.53
CA LYS A 23 5.55 -17.64 2.77
C LYS A 23 6.67 -16.65 2.44
N LYS A 24 7.80 -16.75 3.14
CA LYS A 24 8.98 -15.91 2.91
C LYS A 24 9.53 -15.98 1.46
N GLU A 25 9.27 -17.07 0.76
CA GLU A 25 9.70 -17.26 -0.63
C GLU A 25 8.90 -16.38 -1.61
N GLU A 26 7.66 -16.06 -1.28
CA GLU A 26 6.69 -15.38 -2.14
C GLU A 26 6.67 -13.88 -1.92
N VAL A 27 6.95 -13.43 -0.69
CA VAL A 27 6.78 -12.04 -0.29
C VAL A 27 8.10 -11.35 0.06
N ALA A 28 8.25 -10.11 -0.40
CA ALA A 28 9.17 -9.13 0.17
C ALA A 28 8.35 -8.19 1.07
N TYR A 29 8.58 -8.25 2.36
CA TYR A 29 7.92 -7.37 3.33
C TYR A 29 8.86 -6.24 3.73
N ILE A 30 8.51 -5.04 3.31
CA ILE A 30 9.26 -3.80 3.54
C ILE A 30 8.49 -3.00 4.59
N THR A 31 9.12 -2.71 5.72
CA THR A 31 8.51 -1.95 6.81
C THR A 31 9.22 -0.63 7.05
N VAL A 32 8.44 0.44 7.17
CA VAL A 32 8.94 1.78 7.46
C VAL A 32 9.19 1.98 8.96
N THR A 33 8.36 1.38 9.79
CA THR A 33 8.41 1.55 11.25
C THR A 33 9.29 0.54 11.97
N GLY A 34 9.59 -0.60 11.33
CA GLY A 34 10.38 -1.68 11.91
C GLY A 34 9.66 -2.45 13.02
N LYS A 35 8.32 -2.36 13.08
CA LYS A 35 7.52 -3.15 14.00
C LYS A 35 7.61 -4.64 13.66
N GLU A 36 7.58 -5.48 14.68
CA GLU A 36 7.45 -6.92 14.52
C GLU A 36 6.08 -7.29 13.92
N LEU A 37 6.03 -8.42 13.22
CA LEU A 37 4.78 -8.95 12.70
C LEU A 37 3.86 -9.37 13.87
N PRO A 38 2.55 -9.06 13.82
CA PRO A 38 1.60 -9.39 14.88
C PRO A 38 1.20 -10.88 14.92
N PHE A 39 1.97 -11.74 14.28
CA PHE A 39 1.78 -13.19 14.20
C PHE A 39 3.11 -13.91 14.05
N ARG A 40 3.14 -15.21 14.36
CA ARG A 40 4.33 -16.06 14.12
C ARG A 40 4.56 -16.23 12.62
N SER A 41 5.75 -15.89 12.14
CA SER A 41 6.08 -15.95 10.71
C SER A 41 7.53 -16.28 10.46
N THR A 42 7.82 -16.78 9.26
CA THR A 42 9.17 -16.91 8.71
C THR A 42 9.53 -15.76 7.78
N ILE A 43 8.64 -14.80 7.55
CA ILE A 43 8.89 -13.62 6.75
C ILE A 43 9.93 -12.76 7.44
N ASN A 44 10.97 -12.37 6.72
CA ASN A 44 12.00 -11.48 7.21
C ASN A 44 11.69 -10.04 6.80
N PRO A 45 11.34 -9.15 7.75
CA PRO A 45 11.10 -7.75 7.45
C PRO A 45 12.37 -7.06 6.96
N VAL A 46 12.25 -6.26 5.91
CA VAL A 46 13.29 -5.33 5.45
C VAL A 46 12.93 -3.95 5.95
N GLN A 47 13.62 -3.48 6.97
CA GLN A 47 13.39 -2.15 7.49
C GLN A 47 14.04 -1.09 6.59
N VAL A 48 13.28 -0.06 6.25
CA VAL A 48 13.72 1.09 5.45
C VAL A 48 13.62 2.38 6.24
N LYS A 49 14.50 3.33 5.92
CA LYS A 49 14.58 4.60 6.64
C LYS A 49 14.09 5.78 5.81
N SER A 50 14.08 5.64 4.48
CA SER A 50 13.77 6.72 3.55
C SER A 50 12.97 6.23 2.35
N MET A 51 12.42 7.16 1.59
CA MET A 51 11.76 6.85 0.30
C MET A 51 12.76 6.29 -0.73
N ASP A 52 14.02 6.73 -0.70
CA ASP A 52 15.08 6.20 -1.56
C ASP A 52 15.37 4.72 -1.26
N ASP A 53 15.39 4.32 0.02
CA ASP A 53 15.54 2.92 0.39
C ASP A 53 14.38 2.07 -0.13
N VAL A 54 13.14 2.59 -0.03
CA VAL A 54 11.95 1.91 -0.59
C VAL A 54 12.08 1.79 -2.11
N HIS A 55 12.46 2.86 -2.78
CA HIS A 55 12.66 2.84 -4.24
C HIS A 55 13.69 1.77 -4.65
N LYS A 56 14.85 1.72 -3.98
CA LYS A 56 15.88 0.69 -4.21
C LYS A 56 15.35 -0.72 -3.97
N ALA A 57 14.59 -0.93 -2.89
CA ALA A 57 14.00 -2.22 -2.55
C ALA A 57 12.95 -2.66 -3.60
N VAL A 58 12.12 -1.73 -4.08
CA VAL A 58 11.14 -1.96 -5.16
C VAL A 58 11.85 -2.39 -6.44
N VAL A 59 12.88 -1.64 -6.85
CA VAL A 59 13.63 -1.96 -8.08
C VAL A 59 14.31 -3.33 -7.98
N ALA A 60 14.93 -3.62 -6.85
CA ALA A 60 15.69 -4.86 -6.64
C ALA A 60 14.81 -6.10 -6.42
N SER A 61 13.57 -5.93 -5.97
CA SER A 61 12.72 -7.07 -5.60
C SER A 61 12.37 -7.94 -6.80
N LYS A 62 12.50 -9.26 -6.60
CA LYS A 62 12.11 -10.32 -7.54
C LYS A 62 10.95 -11.18 -7.00
N LYS A 63 10.43 -10.86 -5.81
CA LYS A 63 9.33 -11.61 -5.20
C LYS A 63 8.02 -11.31 -5.93
N SER A 64 7.16 -12.30 -6.04
CA SER A 64 5.84 -12.16 -6.70
C SER A 64 4.92 -11.16 -5.98
N ILE A 65 5.08 -11.07 -4.66
CA ILE A 65 4.36 -10.14 -3.79
C ILE A 65 5.37 -9.22 -3.12
N VAL A 66 5.14 -7.93 -3.19
CA VAL A 66 5.93 -6.92 -2.48
C VAL A 66 4.97 -6.09 -1.63
N VAL A 67 5.20 -6.05 -0.34
CA VAL A 67 4.39 -5.26 0.60
C VAL A 67 5.25 -4.15 1.17
N ILE A 68 4.78 -2.92 1.04
CA ILE A 68 5.37 -1.73 1.66
C ILE A 68 4.39 -1.29 2.75
N ASP A 69 4.71 -1.61 3.99
CA ASP A 69 3.84 -1.35 5.13
C ASP A 69 4.12 0.00 5.78
N ASP A 70 3.08 0.61 6.32
CA ASP A 70 3.15 1.90 6.99
C ASP A 70 3.63 3.05 6.08
N THR A 71 3.23 3.07 4.80
CA THR A 71 3.70 4.04 3.80
C THR A 71 3.49 5.50 4.19
N ASN A 72 2.48 5.82 4.99
CA ASN A 72 2.24 7.16 5.51
C ASN A 72 3.41 7.69 6.37
N TYR A 73 4.14 6.83 7.07
CA TYR A 73 5.30 7.25 7.88
C TYR A 73 6.53 7.62 7.03
N LEU A 74 6.55 7.29 5.74
CA LEU A 74 7.59 7.80 4.83
C LEU A 74 7.53 9.32 4.73
N PHE A 75 6.34 9.88 4.63
CA PHE A 75 6.13 11.33 4.63
C PHE A 75 6.52 11.94 5.98
N THR A 76 6.11 11.31 7.08
CA THR A 76 6.48 11.74 8.43
C THR A 76 8.01 11.79 8.58
N LYS A 77 8.71 10.72 8.19
CA LYS A 77 10.18 10.69 8.27
C LYS A 77 10.84 11.74 7.37
N ALA A 78 10.31 11.98 6.18
CA ALA A 78 10.85 13.00 5.28
C ALA A 78 10.74 14.40 5.90
N VAL A 79 9.58 14.73 6.48
CA VAL A 79 9.32 16.06 7.06
C VAL A 79 10.08 16.27 8.37
N PHE A 80 10.00 15.30 9.30
CA PHE A 80 10.69 15.43 10.60
C PHE A 80 12.20 15.18 10.53
N GLY A 81 12.69 14.57 9.45
CA GLY A 81 14.12 14.41 9.20
C GLY A 81 14.78 15.59 8.48
N ALA A 82 13.99 16.57 8.03
CA ALA A 82 14.49 17.77 7.39
C ALA A 82 15.16 18.71 8.41
N SER A 83 16.09 19.52 7.93
CA SER A 83 16.75 20.54 8.76
C SER A 83 15.77 21.68 9.08
N GLU A 84 15.91 22.29 10.25
CA GLU A 84 15.14 23.51 10.61
C GLU A 84 15.38 24.69 9.65
N LYS A 85 16.47 24.63 8.88
CA LYS A 85 16.83 25.65 7.89
C LYS A 85 16.16 25.42 6.52
N ASP A 86 15.60 24.21 6.30
CA ASP A 86 14.96 23.88 5.04
C ASP A 86 13.58 24.57 4.95
N ASP A 87 13.24 25.05 3.78
CA ASP A 87 11.90 25.57 3.53
C ASP A 87 10.88 24.42 3.63
N LYS A 88 9.82 24.62 4.42
CA LYS A 88 8.81 23.58 4.64
C LYS A 88 8.13 23.13 3.36
N TRP A 89 7.87 24.05 2.44
CA TRP A 89 7.23 23.74 1.16
C TRP A 89 8.14 22.88 0.29
N ASP A 90 9.44 23.18 0.24
CA ASP A 90 10.42 22.39 -0.50
C ASP A 90 10.53 20.96 0.05
N VAL A 91 10.45 20.80 1.37
CA VAL A 91 10.44 19.48 2.03
C VAL A 91 9.22 18.66 1.63
N TYR A 92 8.03 19.26 1.65
CA TYR A 92 6.79 18.57 1.23
C TYR A 92 6.79 18.23 -0.25
N ASP A 93 7.24 19.16 -1.10
CA ASP A 93 7.33 18.95 -2.55
C ASP A 93 8.31 17.83 -2.88
N LYS A 94 9.48 17.84 -2.23
CA LYS A 94 10.47 16.78 -2.37
C LYS A 94 9.92 15.43 -1.93
N ALA A 95 9.26 15.34 -0.78
CA ALA A 95 8.66 14.10 -0.29
C ALA A 95 7.61 13.56 -1.27
N SER A 96 6.79 14.44 -1.85
CA SER A 96 5.80 14.08 -2.85
C SER A 96 6.44 13.55 -4.14
N LYS A 97 7.49 14.20 -4.63
CA LYS A 97 8.25 13.76 -5.80
C LYS A 97 8.95 12.42 -5.56
N ASP A 98 9.53 12.23 -4.40
CA ASP A 98 10.23 10.99 -4.06
C ASP A 98 9.24 9.82 -3.88
N PHE A 99 8.04 10.06 -3.34
CA PHE A 99 6.98 9.06 -3.31
C PHE A 99 6.49 8.70 -4.72
N TYR A 100 6.33 9.70 -5.58
CA TYR A 100 5.96 9.48 -6.98
C TYR A 100 6.96 8.61 -7.72
N LYS A 101 8.27 8.78 -7.49
CA LYS A 101 9.31 7.91 -8.07
C LYS A 101 9.13 6.44 -7.68
N ILE A 102 8.67 6.16 -6.45
CA ILE A 102 8.36 4.79 -6.03
C ILE A 102 7.20 4.24 -6.85
N VAL A 103 6.12 5.01 -6.98
CA VAL A 103 4.95 4.63 -7.79
C VAL A 103 5.36 4.38 -9.25
N GLU A 104 6.11 5.30 -9.83
CA GLU A 104 6.58 5.20 -11.20
C GLU A 104 7.48 3.96 -11.41
N ALA A 105 8.39 3.69 -10.47
CA ALA A 105 9.23 2.50 -10.51
C ALA A 105 8.42 1.20 -10.48
N ILE A 106 7.31 1.16 -9.76
CA ILE A 106 6.38 0.02 -9.75
C ILE A 106 5.68 -0.12 -11.10
N LEU A 107 5.08 0.97 -11.59
CA LEU A 107 4.27 0.95 -12.82
C LEU A 107 5.10 0.64 -14.07
N ASN A 108 6.37 1.03 -14.09
CA ASN A 108 7.29 0.77 -15.19
C ASN A 108 7.94 -0.61 -15.15
N LYS A 109 7.71 -1.43 -14.11
CA LYS A 109 8.24 -2.80 -14.08
C LYS A 109 7.50 -3.69 -15.07
N ASP A 110 8.24 -4.31 -15.96
CA ASP A 110 7.72 -5.34 -16.87
C ASP A 110 7.79 -6.73 -16.21
N THR A 111 7.03 -6.89 -15.16
CA THR A 111 6.93 -8.13 -14.38
C THR A 111 5.48 -8.37 -13.97
N GLN A 112 5.15 -9.61 -13.59
CA GLN A 112 3.81 -9.92 -13.05
C GLN A 112 3.76 -9.86 -11.52
N GLN A 113 4.52 -8.93 -10.93
CA GLN A 113 4.54 -8.71 -9.49
C GLN A 113 3.35 -7.86 -9.04
N ASN A 114 2.85 -8.16 -7.86
CA ASN A 114 1.85 -7.33 -7.17
C ASN A 114 2.51 -6.55 -6.04
N PHE A 115 2.41 -5.24 -6.09
CA PHE A 115 2.93 -4.31 -5.09
C PHE A 115 1.79 -3.78 -4.25
N TYR A 116 1.79 -4.08 -2.97
CA TYR A 116 0.80 -3.64 -2.00
C TYR A 116 1.38 -2.52 -1.13
N LEU A 117 0.76 -1.36 -1.19
CA LEU A 117 1.09 -0.23 -0.34
C LEU A 117 0.06 -0.15 0.78
N PHE A 118 0.48 -0.48 1.99
CA PHE A 118 -0.35 -0.38 3.18
C PHE A 118 -0.19 1.00 3.80
N GLY A 119 -1.30 1.65 4.06
CA GLY A 119 -1.29 2.99 4.65
C GLY A 119 -2.49 3.25 5.53
N HIS A 120 -2.38 4.29 6.33
CA HIS A 120 -3.49 4.77 7.13
C HIS A 120 -4.39 5.68 6.31
N LEU A 121 -5.66 5.69 6.67
CA LEU A 121 -6.63 6.63 6.13
C LEU A 121 -6.33 8.03 6.64
N GLU A 122 -6.48 9.00 5.75
CA GLU A 122 -6.58 10.39 6.15
C GLU A 122 -8.03 10.68 6.53
N ASP A 123 -8.20 11.39 7.62
CA ASP A 123 -9.50 11.91 8.03
C ASP A 123 -9.85 13.09 7.12
N VAL A 124 -10.75 12.85 6.18
CA VAL A 124 -11.25 13.87 5.25
C VAL A 124 -12.74 14.03 5.41
N GLU A 125 -13.20 15.27 5.44
CA GLU A 125 -14.61 15.62 5.53
C GLU A 125 -15.47 14.96 4.43
N SER A 126 -14.86 14.64 3.28
CA SER A 126 -15.55 14.06 2.12
C SER A 126 -15.88 12.56 2.26
N LYS A 127 -15.50 11.89 3.36
CA LYS A 127 -15.64 10.43 3.55
C LYS A 127 -15.02 9.57 2.43
N THR A 128 -14.13 10.13 1.61
CA THR A 128 -13.47 9.41 0.54
C THR A 128 -12.18 8.79 1.07
N LEU A 129 -11.97 7.51 0.78
CA LEU A 129 -10.73 6.80 1.11
C LEU A 129 -9.53 7.51 0.51
N ALA A 130 -8.57 7.85 1.35
CA ALA A 130 -7.35 8.44 0.91
C ALA A 130 -6.19 8.07 1.83
N LEU A 131 -5.02 7.85 1.23
CA LEU A 131 -3.78 7.61 1.96
C LEU A 131 -3.44 8.84 2.80
N LYS A 132 -3.19 8.63 4.09
CA LYS A 132 -2.70 9.70 4.95
C LYS A 132 -1.32 10.16 4.50
N THR A 133 -1.26 11.36 3.97
CA THR A 133 -0.02 12.05 3.62
C THR A 133 0.13 13.28 4.49
N LEU A 134 1.36 13.76 4.70
CA LEU A 134 1.57 15.02 5.38
C LEU A 134 1.44 16.16 4.38
N GLY A 135 0.38 16.97 4.54
CA GLY A 135 0.16 18.20 3.81
C GLY A 135 -0.72 18.08 2.56
N GLN A 136 -1.41 19.19 2.28
CA GLN A 136 -2.33 19.29 1.15
C GLN A 136 -1.63 19.31 -0.22
N ALA A 137 -0.33 19.62 -0.27
CA ALA A 137 0.42 19.73 -1.51
C ALA A 137 0.44 18.39 -2.29
N THR A 138 0.67 17.27 -1.59
CA THR A 138 0.63 15.94 -2.19
C THR A 138 -0.75 15.59 -2.73
N ARG A 139 -1.81 16.02 -2.04
CA ARG A 139 -3.20 15.73 -2.42
C ARG A 139 -3.70 16.55 -3.58
N ARG A 140 -3.40 17.84 -3.59
CA ARG A 140 -3.87 18.74 -4.67
C ARG A 140 -3.30 18.38 -6.03
N ASN A 141 -2.06 17.86 -6.04
CA ASN A 141 -1.32 17.60 -7.27
C ASN A 141 -1.19 16.11 -7.61
N ASN A 142 -1.32 15.21 -6.62
CA ASN A 142 -1.13 13.78 -6.77
C ASN A 142 -2.01 13.02 -5.80
N ASN A 143 -3.19 12.63 -6.23
CA ASN A 143 -3.97 11.64 -5.49
C ASN A 143 -3.33 10.25 -5.73
N PRO A 144 -2.58 9.67 -4.78
CA PRO A 144 -1.86 8.41 -5.00
C PRO A 144 -2.76 7.27 -5.46
N GLU A 145 -3.99 7.23 -4.95
CA GLU A 145 -4.97 6.20 -5.29
C GLU A 145 -5.45 6.29 -6.75
N GLY A 146 -5.28 7.46 -7.38
CA GLY A 146 -5.58 7.68 -8.80
C GLY A 146 -4.71 6.86 -9.75
N TRP A 147 -3.51 6.46 -9.33
CA TRP A 147 -2.53 5.75 -10.14
C TRP A 147 -2.79 4.25 -10.29
N THR A 148 -3.80 3.72 -9.63
CA THR A 148 -4.15 2.30 -9.72
C THR A 148 -5.65 2.08 -9.90
N ASN A 149 -6.01 0.90 -10.41
CA ASN A 149 -7.39 0.45 -10.49
C ASN A 149 -7.81 -0.42 -9.28
N ILE A 150 -6.91 -0.63 -8.31
CA ILE A 150 -7.16 -1.51 -7.17
C ILE A 150 -6.83 -0.78 -5.87
N VAL A 151 -7.87 -0.44 -5.14
CA VAL A 151 -7.78 0.18 -3.80
C VAL A 151 -8.74 -0.54 -2.88
N PHE A 152 -8.23 -1.15 -1.84
CA PHE A 152 -9.01 -1.84 -0.83
C PHE A 152 -9.03 -1.07 0.47
N GLU A 153 -10.12 -1.21 1.21
CA GLU A 153 -10.20 -0.79 2.58
C GLU A 153 -10.06 -1.99 3.51
N SER A 154 -9.15 -1.89 4.49
CA SER A 154 -9.03 -2.85 5.58
C SER A 154 -9.85 -2.35 6.76
N LEU A 155 -10.83 -3.11 7.18
CA LEU A 155 -11.75 -2.74 8.26
C LEU A 155 -12.10 -3.95 9.15
N VAL A 156 -12.78 -3.68 10.25
CA VAL A 156 -13.37 -4.70 11.13
C VAL A 156 -14.86 -4.70 10.87
N ASP A 157 -15.42 -5.85 10.52
CA ASP A 157 -16.84 -6.07 10.33
C ASP A 157 -17.26 -7.30 11.17
N MET A 158 -18.29 -7.14 12.02
CA MET A 158 -18.75 -8.20 12.93
C MET A 158 -17.62 -8.92 13.69
N ASP A 159 -16.69 -8.13 14.26
CA ASP A 159 -15.50 -8.60 14.98
C ASP A 159 -14.45 -9.36 14.12
N GLU A 160 -14.62 -9.41 12.81
CA GLU A 160 -13.66 -10.01 11.90
C GLU A 160 -12.90 -8.97 11.07
N PHE A 161 -11.64 -9.25 10.80
CA PHE A 161 -10.87 -8.46 9.84
C PHE A 161 -11.28 -8.82 8.42
N VAL A 162 -11.68 -7.82 7.63
CA VAL A 162 -12.05 -7.99 6.22
C VAL A 162 -11.40 -6.93 5.33
N PHE A 163 -11.34 -7.24 4.05
CA PHE A 163 -11.07 -6.26 3.01
C PHE A 163 -12.36 -5.92 2.27
N LYS A 164 -12.72 -4.65 2.22
CA LYS A 164 -13.71 -4.13 1.31
C LYS A 164 -13.03 -3.92 -0.04
N VAL A 165 -13.58 -4.54 -1.08
CA VAL A 165 -12.90 -4.69 -2.38
C VAL A 165 -13.72 -4.16 -3.55
N LYS A 166 -15.02 -4.02 -3.41
CA LYS A 166 -15.92 -3.62 -4.49
C LYS A 166 -16.19 -2.12 -4.48
N THR A 167 -16.20 -1.53 -5.65
CA THR A 167 -16.45 -0.09 -5.84
C THR A 167 -17.83 0.31 -5.31
N ASP A 168 -17.88 1.34 -4.48
CA ASP A 168 -19.10 1.85 -3.85
C ASP A 168 -19.15 3.39 -3.77
N GLY A 169 -18.21 4.06 -4.43
CA GLY A 169 -18.09 5.52 -4.37
C GLY A 169 -17.28 6.07 -3.19
N SER A 170 -16.84 5.21 -2.25
CA SER A 170 -15.98 5.64 -1.12
C SER A 170 -14.50 5.81 -1.50
N GLY A 171 -14.10 5.46 -2.72
CA GLY A 171 -12.71 5.38 -3.16
C GLY A 171 -12.15 3.94 -3.18
N VAL A 172 -12.85 2.98 -2.57
CA VAL A 172 -12.61 1.56 -2.82
C VAL A 172 -12.89 1.26 -4.28
N LYS A 173 -12.01 0.54 -4.94
CA LYS A 173 -12.17 0.17 -6.33
C LYS A 173 -11.42 -1.09 -6.69
N SER A 174 -12.02 -1.84 -7.60
CA SER A 174 -11.40 -2.97 -8.29
C SER A 174 -11.98 -3.08 -9.71
N PRO A 175 -11.29 -3.75 -10.64
CA PRO A 175 -11.84 -4.06 -11.93
C PRO A 175 -13.19 -4.78 -11.85
N MET A 176 -14.07 -4.54 -12.82
CA MET A 176 -15.37 -5.19 -12.89
C MET A 176 -15.20 -6.71 -12.88
N GLU A 177 -16.09 -7.39 -12.19
CA GLU A 177 -16.12 -8.87 -12.09
C GLU A 177 -14.91 -9.53 -11.41
N MET A 178 -13.94 -8.74 -10.89
CA MET A 178 -12.80 -9.31 -10.15
C MET A 178 -13.25 -9.95 -8.84
N PHE A 179 -14.22 -9.35 -8.15
CA PHE A 179 -14.77 -9.85 -6.90
C PHE A 179 -16.29 -9.98 -6.96
N ASP A 180 -16.79 -11.08 -6.44
CA ASP A 180 -18.23 -11.39 -6.45
C ASP A 180 -18.96 -10.70 -5.28
N THR A 181 -18.26 -10.46 -4.17
CA THR A 181 -18.77 -9.89 -2.92
C THR A 181 -18.19 -8.50 -2.65
N GLU A 182 -18.84 -7.70 -1.81
CA GLU A 182 -18.34 -6.38 -1.39
C GLU A 182 -17.11 -6.50 -0.49
N THR A 183 -17.09 -7.51 0.37
CA THR A 183 -16.00 -7.81 1.28
C THR A 183 -15.45 -9.20 1.04
N VAL A 184 -14.18 -9.39 1.38
CA VAL A 184 -13.49 -10.69 1.38
C VAL A 184 -12.71 -10.85 2.68
N PRO A 185 -12.37 -12.08 3.08
CA PRO A 185 -11.53 -12.30 4.26
C PRO A 185 -10.23 -11.52 4.19
N ASN A 186 -9.76 -11.03 5.32
CA ASN A 186 -8.48 -10.35 5.47
C ASN A 186 -7.32 -11.36 5.33
N ASP A 187 -7.08 -11.77 4.10
CA ASP A 187 -6.01 -12.71 3.73
C ASP A 187 -5.40 -12.28 2.39
N LEU A 188 -4.17 -11.78 2.46
CA LEU A 188 -3.51 -11.24 1.28
C LEU A 188 -3.20 -12.33 0.24
N ARG A 189 -3.04 -13.61 0.65
CA ARG A 189 -2.90 -14.73 -0.29
C ARG A 189 -4.14 -14.89 -1.15
N VAL A 190 -5.31 -14.98 -0.50
CA VAL A 190 -6.59 -15.15 -1.20
C VAL A 190 -6.83 -14.02 -2.20
N VAL A 191 -6.60 -12.79 -1.77
CA VAL A 191 -6.75 -11.60 -2.60
C VAL A 191 -5.75 -11.60 -3.76
N ASN A 192 -4.49 -11.91 -3.49
CA ASN A 192 -3.44 -11.96 -4.50
C ASN A 192 -3.72 -13.02 -5.56
N ASP A 193 -4.21 -14.19 -5.16
CA ASP A 193 -4.56 -15.27 -6.09
C ASP A 193 -5.74 -14.87 -6.97
N LYS A 194 -6.76 -14.19 -6.41
CA LYS A 194 -7.90 -13.68 -7.18
C LYS A 194 -7.46 -12.63 -8.20
N ILE A 195 -6.59 -11.67 -7.82
CA ILE A 195 -6.01 -10.68 -8.73
C ILE A 195 -5.24 -11.38 -9.86
N ASN A 196 -4.38 -12.33 -9.52
CA ASN A 196 -3.59 -13.05 -10.52
C ASN A 196 -4.46 -13.85 -11.48
N LYS A 197 -5.50 -14.53 -10.98
CA LYS A 197 -6.47 -15.25 -11.81
C LYS A 197 -7.15 -14.32 -12.79
N TYR A 198 -7.67 -13.19 -12.31
CA TYR A 198 -8.35 -12.19 -13.12
C TYR A 198 -7.48 -11.72 -14.32
N TYR A 199 -6.23 -11.36 -14.05
CA TYR A 199 -5.34 -10.84 -15.09
C TYR A 199 -4.67 -11.90 -15.98
N LYS A 200 -4.72 -13.19 -15.60
CA LYS A 200 -4.30 -14.29 -16.48
C LYS A 200 -5.38 -14.68 -17.48
N GLY A 201 -6.59 -14.21 -17.32
CA GLY A 201 -7.72 -14.56 -18.19
C GLY A 201 -8.27 -15.96 -17.92
N ASP A 202 -7.91 -16.59 -16.82
CA ASP A 202 -8.48 -17.87 -16.39
C ASP A 202 -9.91 -17.60 -15.87
N LYS A 203 -10.91 -17.90 -16.71
CA LYS A 203 -12.34 -17.85 -16.36
C LYS A 203 -12.72 -19.01 -15.45
#